data_b85e575454e52669d7a7408c60f56c9b
#
_entry.id   b85e575454e52669d7a7408c60f56c9b
#
_cell.length_a   1.000
_cell.length_b   1.000
_cell.length_c   1.000
_cell.angle_alpha   90.00
_cell.angle_beta   90.00
_cell.angle_gamma   90.00
#
_symmetry.space_group_name_H-M   'P 1'
#
loop_
_entity.id
_entity.type
_entity.pdbx_description
1 polymer ?
#
loop_
_entity_poly.entity_id
_entity_poly.type
_entity_poly.pdbx_seq_one_letter_code
_entity_poly.pdbx_strand_id
1 'polypeptide(L)'
;MLNYIKTVNNNLLFNIKQFSLANIKRLNQSYLFAFVANHLIFYPTPITLTYAWSFGFLAGMCLVIQMISGIFLAMHYTPNIDLAFNSVEYIMRDVPNGWFLRYVHANGASMFFIVVYSHIFRGLYYGSYMKPRELLWCSGVILFVLMMATAFTGYVLPWGQMSFWGATVITSMFTVIPIAGNAIVEWLWGGFTVSNPTLNRFFSFHFLLPFLIAGVTLIHLALLHKDGSNNPVGSDAGVDDIPFYPYFLSKDMFAFFCFLFFFGIFVFYFPNVLNHPDNCLPADPMETPAHVVPEWYFLPFYAILRSIPNKAGGIVAMGGAIAVLLLIPFNNTSNIRNTTYRPIFKVCYWVLLASWVVLAWLGQCPVEDIFAFVGQLCTLYYFVFFIVLIPVVGKLESVLIHYKTKI
;
A
#
# COMPACT_ATOMS: atom_id res chain seq x y z
N MET A 1 47.49 -33.95 2.80
CA MET A 1 46.14 -33.94 2.18
C MET A 1 45.31 -32.74 2.59
N LEU A 2 45.12 -32.44 3.87
CA LEU A 2 44.34 -31.28 4.34
C LEU A 2 44.89 -29.90 3.89
N ASN A 3 46.22 -29.73 3.85
CA ASN A 3 46.84 -28.49 3.37
C ASN A 3 46.67 -28.29 1.86
N TYR A 4 46.67 -29.38 1.08
CA TYR A 4 46.40 -29.31 -0.38
C TYR A 4 44.94 -28.89 -0.66
N ILE A 5 43.99 -29.44 0.07
CA ILE A 5 42.55 -29.07 -0.07
C ILE A 5 42.31 -27.62 0.33
N LYS A 6 42.99 -27.12 1.39
CA LYS A 6 42.89 -25.66 1.74
C LYS A 6 43.50 -24.77 0.67
N THR A 7 44.60 -25.15 0.07
CA THR A 7 45.25 -24.34 -0.99
C THR A 7 44.43 -24.34 -2.27
N VAL A 8 43.83 -25.48 -2.64
CA VAL A 8 42.92 -25.57 -3.80
C VAL A 8 41.66 -24.75 -3.60
N ASN A 9 41.04 -24.81 -2.41
CA ASN A 9 39.86 -23.98 -2.10
C ASN A 9 40.18 -22.49 -2.08
N ASN A 10 41.31 -22.07 -1.53
CA ASN A 10 41.70 -20.66 -1.53
C ASN A 10 42.00 -20.15 -2.94
N ASN A 11 42.62 -20.95 -3.80
CA ASN A 11 42.87 -20.61 -5.18
C ASN A 11 41.57 -20.56 -6.00
N LEU A 12 40.64 -21.47 -5.74
CA LEU A 12 39.30 -21.44 -6.41
C LEU A 12 38.51 -20.21 -6.01
N LEU A 13 38.45 -19.88 -4.74
CA LEU A 13 37.79 -18.68 -4.20
C LEU A 13 38.46 -17.38 -4.70
N PHE A 14 39.79 -17.38 -4.81
CA PHE A 14 40.53 -16.24 -5.37
C PHE A 14 40.24 -16.05 -6.86
N ASN A 15 40.23 -17.14 -7.63
CA ASN A 15 39.91 -17.11 -9.07
C ASN A 15 38.45 -16.71 -9.33
N ILE A 16 37.49 -17.19 -8.52
CA ILE A 16 36.09 -16.78 -8.60
C ILE A 16 35.94 -15.29 -8.26
N LYS A 17 36.63 -14.79 -7.23
CA LYS A 17 36.67 -13.35 -6.91
C LYS A 17 37.29 -12.51 -8.03
N GLN A 18 38.41 -12.93 -8.61
CA GLN A 18 39.04 -12.22 -9.75
C GLN A 18 38.18 -12.26 -11.01
N PHE A 19 37.54 -13.39 -11.31
CA PHE A 19 36.64 -13.53 -12.45
C PHE A 19 35.39 -12.65 -12.28
N SER A 20 34.82 -12.61 -11.07
CA SER A 20 33.67 -11.74 -10.77
C SER A 20 34.03 -10.26 -10.84
N LEU A 21 35.18 -9.85 -10.29
CA LEU A 21 35.66 -8.47 -10.34
C LEU A 21 36.01 -7.98 -11.76
N ALA A 22 36.64 -8.86 -12.59
CA ALA A 22 36.97 -8.53 -13.97
C ALA A 22 35.70 -8.39 -14.83
N ASN A 23 34.71 -9.25 -14.63
CA ASN A 23 33.42 -9.16 -15.33
C ASN A 23 32.59 -7.96 -14.86
N ILE A 24 32.59 -7.63 -13.57
CA ILE A 24 31.96 -6.41 -13.05
C ILE A 24 32.64 -5.15 -13.62
N LYS A 25 33.99 -5.11 -13.76
CA LYS A 25 34.67 -4.00 -14.39
C LYS A 25 34.31 -3.83 -15.87
N ARG A 26 34.13 -4.92 -16.64
CA ARG A 26 33.67 -4.86 -18.04
C ARG A 26 32.22 -4.40 -18.15
N LEU A 27 31.35 -4.85 -17.25
CA LEU A 27 29.94 -4.43 -17.20
C LEU A 27 29.80 -2.95 -16.80
N ASN A 28 30.66 -2.44 -15.91
CA ASN A 28 30.68 -1.01 -15.54
C ASN A 28 31.12 -0.06 -16.69
N GLN A 29 31.61 -0.56 -17.82
CA GLN A 29 31.88 0.26 -19.00
C GLN A 29 30.58 0.62 -19.78
N SER A 30 29.46 -0.08 -19.54
CA SER A 30 28.15 0.29 -20.08
C SER A 30 27.41 1.18 -19.10
N TYR A 31 26.92 2.35 -19.54
CA TYR A 31 26.15 3.28 -18.72
C TYR A 31 24.94 2.61 -18.03
N LEU A 32 24.25 1.70 -18.73
CA LEU A 32 23.10 0.97 -18.19
C LEU A 32 23.50 0.04 -17.04
N PHE A 33 24.58 -0.73 -17.21
CA PHE A 33 25.08 -1.62 -16.17
C PHE A 33 25.69 -0.86 -14.99
N ALA A 34 26.35 0.26 -15.23
CA ALA A 34 26.86 1.13 -14.17
C ALA A 34 25.70 1.71 -13.35
N PHE A 35 24.63 2.15 -14.00
CA PHE A 35 23.41 2.61 -13.33
C PHE A 35 22.80 1.50 -12.45
N VAL A 36 22.56 0.32 -13.02
CA VAL A 36 22.01 -0.82 -12.29
C VAL A 36 22.92 -1.24 -11.13
N ALA A 37 24.24 -1.32 -11.38
CA ALA A 37 25.19 -1.71 -10.35
C ALA A 37 25.23 -0.72 -9.17
N ASN A 38 25.20 0.57 -9.44
CA ASN A 38 25.24 1.60 -8.41
C ASN A 38 23.94 1.66 -7.59
N HIS A 39 22.79 1.37 -8.22
CA HIS A 39 21.49 1.46 -7.54
C HIS A 39 21.00 0.14 -6.91
N LEU A 40 21.49 -1.02 -7.36
CA LEU A 40 21.04 -2.33 -6.86
C LEU A 40 22.15 -3.16 -6.22
N ILE A 41 23.42 -3.00 -6.62
CA ILE A 41 24.51 -3.83 -6.09
C ILE A 41 25.28 -3.08 -5.01
N PHE A 42 25.82 -1.92 -5.35
CA PHE A 42 26.73 -1.14 -4.50
C PHE A 42 26.02 -0.06 -3.68
N TYR A 43 24.69 -0.01 -3.74
CA TYR A 43 23.92 0.98 -2.98
C TYR A 43 24.19 0.84 -1.49
N PRO A 44 24.68 1.90 -0.81
CA PRO A 44 24.99 1.85 0.61
C PRO A 44 23.69 1.72 1.43
N THR A 45 23.65 0.73 2.30
CA THR A 45 22.47 0.38 3.08
C THR A 45 22.83 0.19 4.54
N PRO A 46 22.10 0.85 5.48
CA PRO A 46 22.38 0.75 6.90
C PRO A 46 22.28 -0.68 7.42
N ILE A 47 23.32 -1.17 8.14
CA ILE A 47 23.36 -2.54 8.67
C ILE A 47 22.25 -2.84 9.68
N THR A 48 21.68 -1.80 10.29
CA THR A 48 20.67 -1.90 11.35
C THR A 48 19.27 -2.19 10.83
N LEU A 49 19.03 -2.22 9.50
CA LEU A 49 17.70 -2.45 8.94
C LEU A 49 17.15 -3.81 9.37
N THR A 50 15.94 -3.82 9.89
CA THR A 50 15.16 -5.02 10.22
C THR A 50 14.27 -5.43 9.06
N TYR A 51 13.55 -6.57 9.16
CA TYR A 51 12.55 -6.98 8.16
C TYR A 51 11.41 -5.99 7.96
N ALA A 52 11.19 -5.03 8.86
CA ALA A 52 10.24 -3.95 8.66
C ALA A 52 10.58 -3.07 7.43
N TRP A 53 11.84 -3.07 6.96
CA TRP A 53 12.24 -2.35 5.74
C TRP A 53 12.00 -3.15 4.46
N SER A 54 11.77 -4.46 4.54
CA SER A 54 11.43 -5.29 3.38
C SER A 54 10.02 -5.01 2.82
N PHE A 55 9.13 -4.33 3.56
CA PHE A 55 7.77 -4.01 3.07
C PHE A 55 7.75 -3.14 1.81
N GLY A 56 8.74 -2.26 1.60
CA GLY A 56 8.86 -1.51 0.36
C GLY A 56 9.17 -2.41 -0.85
N PHE A 57 10.09 -3.33 -0.69
CA PHE A 57 10.39 -4.35 -1.70
C PHE A 57 9.19 -5.26 -1.97
N LEU A 58 8.51 -5.73 -0.91
CA LEU A 58 7.31 -6.55 -1.04
C LEU A 58 6.17 -5.81 -1.76
N ALA A 59 6.00 -4.50 -1.53
CA ALA A 59 5.03 -3.70 -2.27
C ALA A 59 5.33 -3.65 -3.78
N GLY A 60 6.61 -3.51 -4.14
CA GLY A 60 7.06 -3.63 -5.54
C GLY A 60 6.76 -5.00 -6.14
N MET A 61 6.99 -6.07 -5.39
CA MET A 61 6.66 -7.44 -5.84
C MET A 61 5.15 -7.66 -5.99
N CYS A 62 4.33 -7.11 -5.07
CA CYS A 62 2.88 -7.13 -5.21
C CYS A 62 2.44 -6.41 -6.49
N LEU A 63 3.00 -5.23 -6.78
CA LEU A 63 2.70 -4.51 -8.01
C LEU A 63 3.00 -5.35 -9.26
N VAL A 64 4.16 -6.00 -9.30
CA VAL A 64 4.56 -6.88 -10.43
C VAL A 64 3.59 -8.06 -10.57
N ILE A 65 3.24 -8.74 -9.47
CA ILE A 65 2.29 -9.86 -9.47
C ILE A 65 0.93 -9.39 -9.99
N GLN A 66 0.42 -8.24 -9.50
CA GLN A 66 -0.87 -7.70 -9.93
C GLN A 66 -0.87 -7.30 -11.41
N MET A 67 0.18 -6.65 -11.88
CA MET A 67 0.27 -6.28 -13.31
C MET A 67 0.32 -7.52 -14.22
N ILE A 68 1.17 -8.50 -13.90
CA ILE A 68 1.30 -9.71 -14.71
C ILE A 68 -0.02 -10.49 -14.71
N SER A 69 -0.58 -10.79 -13.55
CA SER A 69 -1.85 -11.54 -13.46
C SER A 69 -3.00 -10.78 -14.13
N GLY A 70 -3.05 -9.44 -13.98
CA GLY A 70 -4.06 -8.59 -14.61
C GLY A 70 -4.00 -8.57 -16.14
N ILE A 71 -2.80 -8.51 -16.72
CA ILE A 71 -2.61 -8.58 -18.18
C ILE A 71 -3.14 -9.90 -18.73
N PHE A 72 -2.83 -11.04 -18.08
CA PHE A 72 -3.34 -12.34 -18.53
C PHE A 72 -4.86 -12.47 -18.33
N LEU A 73 -5.43 -11.93 -17.24
CA LEU A 73 -6.89 -11.89 -17.07
C LEU A 73 -7.58 -11.05 -18.13
N ALA A 74 -7.00 -9.91 -18.51
CA ALA A 74 -7.54 -9.02 -19.54
C ALA A 74 -7.62 -9.68 -20.93
N MET A 75 -6.85 -10.73 -21.20
CA MET A 75 -6.92 -11.46 -22.46
C MET A 75 -8.23 -12.27 -22.64
N HIS A 76 -8.94 -12.55 -21.55
CA HIS A 76 -10.17 -13.33 -21.53
C HIS A 76 -11.38 -12.57 -20.99
N TYR A 77 -11.17 -11.41 -20.35
CA TYR A 77 -12.22 -10.59 -19.77
C TYR A 77 -12.89 -9.71 -20.82
N THR A 78 -14.22 -9.57 -20.73
CA THR A 78 -15.01 -8.72 -21.62
C THR A 78 -15.71 -7.61 -20.84
N PRO A 79 -15.33 -6.31 -21.01
CA PRO A 79 -15.93 -5.19 -20.27
C PRO A 79 -17.30 -4.79 -20.86
N ASN A 80 -18.28 -5.65 -20.73
CA ASN A 80 -19.67 -5.43 -21.16
C ASN A 80 -20.61 -5.95 -20.07
N ILE A 81 -21.65 -5.21 -19.72
CA ILE A 81 -22.55 -5.54 -18.60
C ILE A 81 -23.22 -6.90 -18.72
N ASP A 82 -23.51 -7.34 -19.96
CA ASP A 82 -24.14 -8.64 -20.22
C ASP A 82 -23.14 -9.81 -20.21
N LEU A 83 -21.85 -9.51 -20.37
CA LEU A 83 -20.78 -10.51 -20.56
C LEU A 83 -19.74 -10.53 -19.44
N ALA A 84 -19.56 -9.44 -18.71
CA ALA A 84 -18.47 -9.29 -17.76
C ALA A 84 -18.47 -10.39 -16.68
N PHE A 85 -19.59 -10.61 -16.01
CA PHE A 85 -19.72 -11.65 -15.00
C PHE A 85 -19.44 -13.04 -15.59
N ASN A 86 -20.06 -13.35 -16.71
CA ASN A 86 -19.87 -14.64 -17.39
C ASN A 86 -18.44 -14.82 -17.91
N SER A 87 -17.75 -13.74 -18.31
CA SER A 87 -16.34 -13.84 -18.74
C SER A 87 -15.41 -14.17 -17.56
N VAL A 88 -15.70 -13.68 -16.34
CA VAL A 88 -14.98 -14.08 -15.14
C VAL A 88 -15.25 -15.55 -14.78
N GLU A 89 -16.51 -16.00 -14.86
CA GLU A 89 -16.87 -17.41 -14.66
C GLU A 89 -16.18 -18.33 -15.69
N TYR A 90 -16.11 -17.90 -16.95
CA TYR A 90 -15.37 -18.62 -18.00
C TYR A 90 -13.88 -18.72 -17.67
N ILE A 91 -13.25 -17.63 -17.19
CA ILE A 91 -11.85 -17.66 -16.74
C ILE A 91 -11.69 -18.69 -15.62
N MET A 92 -12.62 -18.72 -14.67
CA MET A 92 -12.53 -19.59 -13.50
C MET A 92 -12.69 -21.08 -13.84
N ARG A 93 -13.49 -21.41 -14.86
CA ARG A 93 -13.90 -22.80 -15.17
C ARG A 93 -13.22 -23.39 -16.39
N ASP A 94 -13.09 -22.62 -17.46
CA ASP A 94 -12.74 -23.13 -18.77
C ASP A 94 -11.32 -22.79 -19.22
N VAL A 95 -10.77 -21.65 -18.76
CA VAL A 95 -9.40 -21.26 -19.10
C VAL A 95 -8.40 -22.11 -18.28
N PRO A 96 -7.43 -22.79 -18.92
CA PRO A 96 -6.43 -23.56 -18.19
C PRO A 96 -5.67 -22.70 -17.17
N ASN A 97 -5.71 -23.09 -15.89
CA ASN A 97 -5.16 -22.32 -14.74
C ASN A 97 -5.79 -20.93 -14.54
N GLY A 98 -6.90 -20.61 -15.16
CA GLY A 98 -7.59 -19.33 -15.03
C GLY A 98 -8.03 -19.05 -13.59
N TRP A 99 -8.52 -20.08 -12.88
CA TRP A 99 -8.86 -20.00 -11.45
C TRP A 99 -7.66 -19.53 -10.60
N PHE A 100 -6.47 -20.03 -10.89
CA PHE A 100 -5.26 -19.64 -10.20
C PHE A 100 -4.92 -18.15 -10.43
N LEU A 101 -4.92 -17.73 -11.70
CA LEU A 101 -4.67 -16.32 -12.06
C LEU A 101 -5.71 -15.38 -11.41
N ARG A 102 -6.99 -15.78 -11.43
CA ARG A 102 -8.07 -15.00 -10.83
C ARG A 102 -7.88 -14.86 -9.31
N TYR A 103 -7.58 -15.96 -8.60
CA TYR A 103 -7.36 -15.93 -7.17
C TYR A 103 -6.05 -15.21 -6.78
N VAL A 104 -4.99 -15.35 -7.56
CA VAL A 104 -3.75 -14.58 -7.38
C VAL A 104 -4.04 -13.08 -7.50
N HIS A 105 -4.83 -12.67 -8.50
CA HIS A 105 -5.16 -11.26 -8.69
C HIS A 105 -6.08 -10.72 -7.59
N ALA A 106 -7.16 -11.41 -7.28
CA ALA A 106 -8.13 -10.96 -6.27
C ALA A 106 -7.53 -10.91 -4.85
N ASN A 107 -6.90 -12.00 -4.39
CA ASN A 107 -6.24 -12.03 -3.08
C ASN A 107 -4.96 -11.19 -3.06
N GLY A 108 -4.29 -11.06 -4.21
CA GLY A 108 -3.12 -10.21 -4.34
C GLY A 108 -3.41 -8.73 -4.09
N ALA A 109 -4.62 -8.23 -4.39
CA ALA A 109 -5.04 -6.89 -4.01
C ALA A 109 -5.06 -6.74 -2.48
N SER A 110 -5.64 -7.68 -1.75
CA SER A 110 -5.63 -7.71 -0.28
C SER A 110 -4.20 -7.79 0.28
N MET A 111 -3.34 -8.63 -0.29
CA MET A 111 -1.92 -8.73 0.11
C MET A 111 -1.17 -7.43 -0.11
N PHE A 112 -1.45 -6.73 -1.21
CA PHE A 112 -0.84 -5.43 -1.51
C PHE A 112 -1.22 -4.39 -0.45
N PHE A 113 -2.48 -4.32 -0.03
CA PHE A 113 -2.90 -3.43 1.05
C PHE A 113 -2.28 -3.79 2.40
N ILE A 114 -2.19 -5.08 2.78
CA ILE A 114 -1.50 -5.52 4.00
C ILE A 114 -0.06 -5.01 4.01
N VAL A 115 0.66 -5.21 2.91
CA VAL A 115 2.06 -4.80 2.76
C VAL A 115 2.20 -3.28 2.83
N VAL A 116 1.35 -2.53 2.12
CA VAL A 116 1.42 -1.06 2.07
C VAL A 116 1.01 -0.44 3.41
N TYR A 117 -0.03 -0.93 4.09
CA TYR A 117 -0.35 -0.46 5.44
C TYR A 117 0.79 -0.71 6.43
N SER A 118 1.41 -1.89 6.38
CA SER A 118 2.59 -2.20 7.19
C SER A 118 3.75 -1.25 6.88
N HIS A 119 3.95 -0.92 5.60
CA HIS A 119 4.95 0.04 5.13
C HIS A 119 4.68 1.46 5.66
N ILE A 120 3.43 1.94 5.61
CA ILE A 120 3.03 3.25 6.11
C ILE A 120 3.18 3.33 7.64
N PHE A 121 2.64 2.37 8.38
CA PHE A 121 2.74 2.35 9.84
C PHE A 121 4.19 2.21 10.31
N ARG A 122 5.02 1.40 9.61
CA ARG A 122 6.47 1.36 9.86
C ARG A 122 7.10 2.73 9.66
N GLY A 123 6.77 3.42 8.55
CA GLY A 123 7.27 4.76 8.25
C GLY A 123 6.88 5.78 9.32
N LEU A 124 5.65 5.69 9.83
CA LEU A 124 5.15 6.53 10.90
C LEU A 124 5.88 6.25 12.24
N TYR A 125 6.06 4.96 12.59
CA TYR A 125 6.73 4.56 13.82
C TYR A 125 8.20 4.99 13.88
N TYR A 126 8.92 4.85 12.77
CA TYR A 126 10.36 5.16 12.71
C TYR A 126 10.65 6.58 12.21
N GLY A 127 9.62 7.43 12.01
CA GLY A 127 9.81 8.81 11.58
C GLY A 127 10.40 8.93 10.17
N SER A 128 10.08 8.02 9.26
CA SER A 128 10.61 8.01 7.89
C SER A 128 10.08 9.18 7.03
N TYR A 129 9.11 9.95 7.54
CA TYR A 129 8.57 11.16 6.93
C TYR A 129 9.35 12.43 7.28
N MET A 130 10.28 12.34 8.25
CA MET A 130 11.05 13.51 8.73
C MET A 130 12.15 13.88 7.74
N LYS A 131 12.61 15.14 7.83
CA LYS A 131 13.73 15.66 6.99
C LYS A 131 14.91 14.70 6.94
N PRO A 132 15.49 14.52 5.75
CA PRO A 132 15.24 15.17 4.45
C PRO A 132 14.23 14.41 3.54
N ARG A 133 13.40 13.52 4.08
CA ARG A 133 12.58 12.54 3.34
C ARG A 133 11.11 12.95 3.15
N GLU A 134 10.80 14.26 3.21
CA GLU A 134 9.43 14.78 3.10
C GLU A 134 8.81 14.43 1.75
N LEU A 135 9.53 14.66 0.64
CA LEU A 135 9.05 14.34 -0.70
C LEU A 135 8.90 12.84 -0.94
N LEU A 136 9.78 12.04 -0.32
CA LEU A 136 9.66 10.58 -0.34
C LEU A 136 8.34 10.13 0.30
N TRP A 137 7.98 10.69 1.43
CA TRP A 137 6.70 10.41 2.10
C TRP A 137 5.51 10.87 1.26
N CYS A 138 5.53 12.10 0.73
CA CYS A 138 4.44 12.64 -0.08
C CYS A 138 4.22 11.82 -1.36
N SER A 139 5.29 11.38 -2.04
CA SER A 139 5.17 10.49 -3.21
C SER A 139 4.56 9.14 -2.84
N GLY A 140 4.84 8.63 -1.64
CA GLY A 140 4.19 7.43 -1.08
C GLY A 140 2.68 7.61 -0.87
N VAL A 141 2.25 8.77 -0.37
CA VAL A 141 0.81 9.08 -0.23
C VAL A 141 0.11 9.14 -1.59
N ILE A 142 0.77 9.71 -2.61
CA ILE A 142 0.24 9.71 -3.99
C ILE A 142 0.09 8.27 -4.51
N LEU A 143 1.11 7.42 -4.31
CA LEU A 143 1.03 6.00 -4.66
C LEU A 143 -0.13 5.29 -3.96
N PHE A 144 -0.36 5.59 -2.69
CA PHE A 144 -1.46 5.02 -1.93
C PHE A 144 -2.83 5.42 -2.49
N VAL A 145 -3.03 6.68 -2.87
CA VAL A 145 -4.27 7.15 -3.53
C VAL A 145 -4.48 6.46 -4.88
N LEU A 146 -3.43 6.35 -5.69
CA LEU A 146 -3.50 5.66 -6.99
C LEU A 146 -3.82 4.16 -6.81
N MET A 147 -3.25 3.52 -5.80
CA MET A 147 -3.55 2.13 -5.46
C MET A 147 -5.01 1.95 -5.03
N MET A 148 -5.55 2.85 -4.20
CA MET A 148 -6.96 2.83 -3.81
C MET A 148 -7.89 2.97 -5.02
N ALA A 149 -7.60 3.91 -5.92
CA ALA A 149 -8.37 4.11 -7.15
C ALA A 149 -8.29 2.88 -8.07
N THR A 150 -7.10 2.27 -8.19
CA THR A 150 -6.90 1.05 -8.97
C THR A 150 -7.72 -0.10 -8.40
N ALA A 151 -7.65 -0.33 -7.09
CA ALA A 151 -8.38 -1.41 -6.44
C ALA A 151 -9.91 -1.23 -6.57
N PHE A 152 -10.40 -0.01 -6.35
CA PHE A 152 -11.83 0.29 -6.50
C PHE A 152 -12.33 0.04 -7.92
N THR A 153 -11.65 0.58 -8.93
CA THR A 153 -12.05 0.37 -10.33
C THR A 153 -11.97 -1.11 -10.72
N GLY A 154 -10.99 -1.86 -10.20
CA GLY A 154 -10.84 -3.30 -10.41
C GLY A 154 -11.94 -4.14 -9.76
N TYR A 155 -12.39 -3.75 -8.57
CA TYR A 155 -13.47 -4.45 -7.86
C TYR A 155 -14.82 -4.37 -8.59
N VAL A 156 -15.02 -3.34 -9.39
CA VAL A 156 -16.23 -3.16 -10.20
C VAL A 156 -16.26 -4.12 -11.42
N LEU A 157 -15.11 -4.54 -11.93
CA LEU A 157 -15.02 -5.27 -13.20
C LEU A 157 -15.75 -6.64 -13.23
N PRO A 158 -15.77 -7.46 -12.17
CA PRO A 158 -16.51 -8.71 -12.16
C PRO A 158 -18.02 -8.56 -12.39
N TRP A 159 -18.55 -7.36 -12.18
CA TRP A 159 -19.96 -7.01 -12.36
C TRP A 159 -20.89 -7.90 -11.53
N GLY A 160 -20.46 -8.20 -10.30
CA GLY A 160 -21.31 -8.81 -9.27
C GLY A 160 -22.15 -7.79 -8.52
N GLN A 161 -22.99 -8.23 -7.61
CA GLN A 161 -23.86 -7.35 -6.81
C GLN A 161 -23.08 -6.29 -6.03
N MET A 162 -21.99 -6.66 -5.37
CA MET A 162 -21.16 -5.70 -4.64
C MET A 162 -20.37 -4.78 -5.58
N SER A 163 -19.98 -5.25 -6.77
CA SER A 163 -19.36 -4.43 -7.81
C SER A 163 -20.27 -3.29 -8.25
N PHE A 164 -21.51 -3.59 -8.58
CA PHE A 164 -22.50 -2.62 -9.06
C PHE A 164 -22.92 -1.63 -7.97
N TRP A 165 -23.34 -2.14 -6.81
CA TRP A 165 -23.83 -1.32 -5.72
C TRP A 165 -22.72 -0.51 -5.06
N GLY A 166 -21.50 -1.07 -4.95
CA GLY A 166 -20.32 -0.35 -4.51
C GLY A 166 -19.96 0.81 -5.45
N ALA A 167 -19.99 0.59 -6.77
CA ALA A 167 -19.79 1.65 -7.76
C ALA A 167 -20.85 2.75 -7.63
N THR A 168 -22.11 2.38 -7.50
CA THR A 168 -23.24 3.32 -7.36
C THR A 168 -23.08 4.21 -6.11
N VAL A 169 -22.79 3.60 -4.95
CA VAL A 169 -22.65 4.34 -3.69
C VAL A 169 -21.42 5.26 -3.72
N ILE A 170 -20.26 4.75 -4.10
CA ILE A 170 -19.01 5.53 -4.03
C ILE A 170 -19.01 6.67 -5.04
N THR A 171 -19.45 6.43 -6.27
CA THR A 171 -19.48 7.49 -7.29
C THR A 171 -20.53 8.56 -6.99
N SER A 172 -21.69 8.17 -6.41
CA SER A 172 -22.71 9.13 -5.97
C SER A 172 -22.25 10.07 -4.85
N MET A 173 -21.14 9.77 -4.17
CA MET A 173 -20.59 10.68 -3.14
C MET A 173 -20.12 12.01 -3.74
N PHE A 174 -19.68 12.03 -4.99
CA PHE A 174 -19.26 13.28 -5.65
C PHE A 174 -20.40 14.31 -5.82
N THR A 175 -21.68 13.90 -5.70
CA THR A 175 -22.82 14.85 -5.77
C THR A 175 -22.77 15.92 -4.68
N VAL A 176 -22.01 15.75 -3.59
CA VAL A 176 -21.87 16.77 -2.55
C VAL A 176 -20.97 17.93 -2.96
N ILE A 177 -20.21 17.81 -4.04
CA ILE A 177 -19.38 18.91 -4.55
C ILE A 177 -20.29 19.99 -5.10
N PRO A 178 -20.27 21.21 -4.53
CA PRO A 178 -21.13 22.28 -5.01
C PRO A 178 -20.89 22.57 -6.49
N ILE A 179 -21.96 22.86 -7.22
CA ILE A 179 -21.99 23.26 -8.65
C ILE A 179 -21.56 22.12 -9.59
N ALA A 180 -20.43 21.43 -9.35
CA ALA A 180 -19.85 20.47 -10.28
C ALA A 180 -20.25 19.01 -10.00
N GLY A 181 -20.80 18.70 -8.82
CA GLY A 181 -20.97 17.33 -8.36
C GLY A 181 -21.77 16.43 -9.30
N ASN A 182 -22.94 16.89 -9.74
CA ASN A 182 -23.77 16.12 -10.66
C ASN A 182 -23.09 15.90 -12.02
N ALA A 183 -22.46 16.93 -12.57
CA ALA A 183 -21.72 16.81 -13.82
C ALA A 183 -20.55 15.81 -13.73
N ILE A 184 -19.86 15.78 -12.60
CA ILE A 184 -18.79 14.80 -12.34
C ILE A 184 -19.36 13.38 -12.30
N VAL A 185 -20.49 13.18 -11.61
CA VAL A 185 -21.13 11.86 -11.50
C VAL A 185 -21.64 11.38 -12.87
N GLU A 186 -22.33 12.22 -13.62
CA GLU A 186 -22.79 11.91 -14.98
C GLU A 186 -21.61 11.60 -15.91
N TRP A 187 -20.51 12.32 -15.78
CA TRP A 187 -19.29 12.03 -16.52
C TRP A 187 -18.68 10.69 -16.11
N LEU A 188 -18.61 10.37 -14.82
CA LEU A 188 -18.11 9.08 -14.33
C LEU A 188 -18.97 7.92 -14.81
N TRP A 189 -20.30 8.06 -14.73
CA TRP A 189 -21.22 7.02 -15.17
C TRP A 189 -21.33 6.91 -16.71
N GLY A 190 -21.12 8.02 -17.42
CA GLY A 190 -21.33 8.12 -18.85
C GLY A 190 -22.81 8.13 -19.24
N GLY A 191 -23.64 8.56 -18.31
CA GLY A 191 -25.09 8.63 -18.39
C GLY A 191 -25.68 8.96 -17.03
N PHE A 192 -26.94 8.67 -16.83
CA PHE A 192 -27.67 9.00 -15.59
C PHE A 192 -27.63 7.90 -14.53
N THR A 193 -27.09 6.72 -14.88
CA THR A 193 -26.98 5.57 -13.98
C THR A 193 -25.67 4.82 -14.23
N VAL A 194 -25.22 4.04 -13.24
CA VAL A 194 -24.14 3.06 -13.43
C VAL A 194 -24.58 2.01 -14.46
N SER A 195 -23.85 1.89 -15.56
CA SER A 195 -24.21 1.06 -16.69
C SER A 195 -22.98 0.69 -17.54
N ASN A 196 -23.19 0.23 -18.77
CA ASN A 196 -22.12 -0.21 -19.66
C ASN A 196 -21.02 0.84 -19.91
N PRO A 197 -21.31 2.15 -20.13
CA PRO A 197 -20.27 3.15 -20.21
C PRO A 197 -19.41 3.26 -18.94
N THR A 198 -20.01 3.10 -17.77
CA THR A 198 -19.29 3.10 -16.48
C THR A 198 -18.28 1.95 -16.43
N LEU A 199 -18.74 0.73 -16.73
CA LEU A 199 -17.90 -0.46 -16.72
C LEU A 199 -16.71 -0.32 -17.69
N ASN A 200 -16.93 0.16 -18.90
CA ASN A 200 -15.87 0.39 -19.88
C ASN A 200 -14.84 1.41 -19.41
N ARG A 201 -15.27 2.52 -18.79
CA ARG A 201 -14.35 3.52 -18.23
C ARG A 201 -13.54 2.94 -17.08
N PHE A 202 -14.16 2.18 -16.21
CA PHE A 202 -13.49 1.58 -15.08
C PHE A 202 -12.48 0.49 -15.52
N PHE A 203 -12.80 -0.27 -16.55
CA PHE A 203 -11.82 -1.17 -17.17
C PHE A 203 -10.62 -0.39 -17.72
N SER A 204 -10.86 0.70 -18.45
CA SER A 204 -9.79 1.53 -19.01
C SER A 204 -8.90 2.15 -17.92
N PHE A 205 -9.51 2.69 -16.85
CA PHE A 205 -8.76 3.22 -15.71
C PHE A 205 -8.01 2.14 -14.95
N HIS A 206 -8.64 0.99 -14.67
CA HIS A 206 -8.00 -0.10 -13.98
C HIS A 206 -6.80 -0.65 -14.75
N PHE A 207 -6.86 -0.69 -16.07
CA PHE A 207 -5.75 -1.12 -16.91
C PHE A 207 -4.61 -0.07 -16.95
N LEU A 208 -4.95 1.22 -16.99
CA LEU A 208 -3.99 2.32 -17.09
C LEU A 208 -3.27 2.63 -15.75
N LEU A 209 -4.01 2.68 -14.65
CA LEU A 209 -3.50 3.14 -13.35
C LEU A 209 -2.28 2.37 -12.84
N PRO A 210 -2.16 1.03 -12.99
CA PRO A 210 -0.96 0.30 -12.58
C PRO A 210 0.32 0.76 -13.27
N PHE A 211 0.27 1.18 -14.54
CA PHE A 211 1.42 1.74 -15.24
C PHE A 211 1.79 3.13 -14.70
N LEU A 212 0.79 3.92 -14.33
CA LEU A 212 1.02 5.20 -13.65
C LEU A 212 1.66 4.96 -12.26
N ILE A 213 1.16 3.98 -11.49
CA ILE A 213 1.76 3.57 -10.21
C ILE A 213 3.22 3.15 -10.43
N ALA A 214 3.51 2.35 -11.45
CA ALA A 214 4.89 1.94 -11.77
C ALA A 214 5.78 3.17 -12.06
N GLY A 215 5.30 4.14 -12.84
CA GLY A 215 6.02 5.39 -13.11
C GLY A 215 6.29 6.21 -11.85
N VAL A 216 5.27 6.41 -11.00
CA VAL A 216 5.44 7.14 -9.73
C VAL A 216 6.32 6.34 -8.75
N THR A 217 6.31 5.00 -8.79
CA THR A 217 7.21 4.15 -7.98
C THR A 217 8.67 4.41 -8.35
N LEU A 218 9.00 4.59 -9.63
CA LEU A 218 10.37 4.97 -10.02
C LEU A 218 10.78 6.33 -9.45
N ILE A 219 9.87 7.30 -9.41
CA ILE A 219 10.11 8.60 -8.75
C ILE A 219 10.31 8.40 -7.24
N HIS A 220 9.48 7.59 -6.59
CA HIS A 220 9.59 7.27 -5.17
C HIS A 220 10.94 6.62 -4.83
N LEU A 221 11.40 5.69 -5.65
CA LEU A 221 12.73 5.07 -5.51
C LEU A 221 13.87 6.06 -5.77
N ALA A 222 13.73 6.95 -6.74
CA ALA A 222 14.73 7.99 -6.99
C ALA A 222 14.87 8.95 -5.78
N LEU A 223 13.75 9.33 -5.16
CA LEU A 223 13.74 10.13 -3.94
C LEU A 223 14.33 9.36 -2.75
N LEU A 224 14.08 8.04 -2.65
CA LEU A 224 14.71 7.19 -1.65
C LEU A 224 16.23 7.15 -1.83
N HIS A 225 16.71 6.99 -3.05
CA HIS A 225 18.14 6.88 -3.34
C HIS A 225 18.87 8.21 -3.17
N LYS A 226 18.17 9.33 -3.29
CA LYS A 226 18.76 10.66 -3.08
C LYS A 226 19.28 10.86 -1.67
N ASP A 227 18.46 10.51 -0.66
CA ASP A 227 18.74 10.79 0.75
C ASP A 227 19.03 9.52 1.57
N GLY A 228 18.98 8.35 0.94
CA GLY A 228 19.16 7.06 1.57
C GLY A 228 17.98 6.62 2.45
N SER A 229 18.00 5.35 2.86
CA SER A 229 16.97 4.79 3.74
C SER A 229 17.09 5.33 5.16
N ASN A 230 15.96 5.57 5.82
CA ASN A 230 15.94 5.70 7.28
C ASN A 230 16.29 4.34 7.93
N ASN A 231 16.58 4.32 9.21
CA ASN A 231 16.96 3.11 9.94
C ASN A 231 16.35 3.06 11.36
N PRO A 232 16.35 1.90 12.04
CA PRO A 232 15.76 1.75 13.38
C PRO A 232 16.43 2.58 14.46
N VAL A 233 17.68 2.98 14.29
CA VAL A 233 18.38 3.83 15.26
C VAL A 233 17.94 5.29 15.13
N GLY A 234 17.51 5.71 13.92
CA GLY A 234 17.06 7.08 13.64
C GLY A 234 18.20 8.07 13.43
N SER A 235 19.43 7.59 13.27
CA SER A 235 20.61 8.41 12.95
C SER A 235 20.81 8.50 11.44
N ASP A 236 21.43 9.59 10.97
CA ASP A 236 21.93 9.69 9.58
C ASP A 236 23.29 8.98 9.54
N ALA A 237 23.24 7.66 9.40
CA ALA A 237 24.42 6.83 9.52
C ALA A 237 25.08 6.66 8.14
N GLY A 238 26.06 7.47 7.82
CA GLY A 238 27.03 7.17 6.77
C GLY A 238 28.20 6.29 7.24
N VAL A 239 28.20 5.85 8.51
CA VAL A 239 29.36 5.18 9.12
C VAL A 239 29.23 3.64 9.11
N ASP A 240 27.99 3.11 9.18
CA ASP A 240 27.72 1.65 9.27
C ASP A 240 26.88 1.16 8.09
N ASP A 241 27.27 1.53 6.88
CA ASP A 241 26.59 1.07 5.65
C ASP A 241 27.38 -0.08 5.01
N ILE A 242 26.64 -1.03 4.45
CA ILE A 242 27.19 -2.12 3.63
C ILE A 242 26.49 -2.11 2.26
N PRO A 243 27.09 -2.71 1.21
CA PRO A 243 26.41 -2.83 -0.07
C PRO A 243 25.08 -3.57 0.05
N PHE A 244 24.09 -3.17 -0.72
CA PHE A 244 22.80 -3.84 -0.76
C PHE A 244 22.93 -5.33 -1.16
N TYR A 245 23.68 -5.61 -2.22
CA TYR A 245 24.02 -6.99 -2.61
C TYR A 245 25.34 -7.44 -1.96
N PRO A 246 25.42 -8.65 -1.42
CA PRO A 246 24.36 -9.68 -1.35
C PRO A 246 23.46 -9.58 -0.11
N TYR A 247 23.76 -8.73 0.84
CA TYR A 247 23.21 -8.81 2.21
C TYR A 247 21.71 -8.55 2.27
N PHE A 248 21.27 -7.39 1.78
CA PHE A 248 19.86 -6.99 1.85
C PHE A 248 19.03 -7.66 0.76
N LEU A 249 19.62 -7.96 -0.41
CA LEU A 249 18.91 -8.75 -1.40
C LEU A 249 18.54 -10.13 -0.87
N SER A 250 19.47 -10.85 -0.21
CA SER A 250 19.15 -12.16 0.39
C SER A 250 18.09 -12.09 1.48
N LYS A 251 18.12 -11.02 2.28
CA LYS A 251 17.12 -10.73 3.31
C LYS A 251 15.73 -10.44 2.71
N ASP A 252 15.68 -9.63 1.68
CA ASP A 252 14.44 -9.32 0.96
C ASP A 252 13.88 -10.54 0.23
N MET A 253 14.74 -11.39 -0.36
CA MET A 253 14.31 -12.65 -0.96
C MET A 253 13.72 -13.59 0.09
N PHE A 254 14.32 -13.72 1.27
CA PHE A 254 13.74 -14.50 2.36
C PHE A 254 12.36 -13.96 2.77
N ALA A 255 12.23 -12.64 2.95
CA ALA A 255 10.95 -12.01 3.24
C ALA A 255 9.91 -12.28 2.14
N PHE A 256 10.34 -12.29 0.88
CA PHE A 256 9.45 -12.59 -0.25
C PHE A 256 8.97 -14.06 -0.25
N PHE A 257 9.83 -15.02 0.05
CA PHE A 257 9.39 -16.41 0.18
C PHE A 257 8.43 -16.62 1.35
N CYS A 258 8.66 -15.97 2.48
CA CYS A 258 7.70 -15.97 3.59
C CYS A 258 6.35 -15.33 3.17
N PHE A 259 6.40 -14.23 2.44
CA PHE A 259 5.21 -13.59 1.88
C PHE A 259 4.48 -14.51 0.90
N LEU A 260 5.18 -15.15 -0.03
CA LEU A 260 4.57 -16.10 -0.97
C LEU A 260 3.92 -17.29 -0.27
N PHE A 261 4.54 -17.80 0.81
CA PHE A 261 3.94 -18.86 1.62
C PHE A 261 2.63 -18.38 2.26
N PHE A 262 2.63 -17.21 2.89
CA PHE A 262 1.43 -16.62 3.48
C PHE A 262 0.35 -16.34 2.41
N PHE A 263 0.72 -15.75 1.30
CA PHE A 263 -0.17 -15.49 0.17
C PHE A 263 -0.76 -16.78 -0.41
N GLY A 264 0.06 -17.83 -0.54
CA GLY A 264 -0.36 -19.14 -1.02
C GLY A 264 -1.48 -19.78 -0.17
N ILE A 265 -1.51 -19.51 1.14
CA ILE A 265 -2.60 -19.97 2.02
C ILE A 265 -3.95 -19.44 1.52
N PHE A 266 -4.01 -18.15 1.16
CA PHE A 266 -5.24 -17.54 0.64
C PHE A 266 -5.56 -18.03 -0.78
N VAL A 267 -4.57 -18.16 -1.65
CA VAL A 267 -4.82 -18.59 -3.04
C VAL A 267 -5.32 -20.04 -3.13
N PHE A 268 -4.74 -20.94 -2.32
CA PHE A 268 -4.98 -22.38 -2.47
C PHE A 268 -5.98 -22.97 -1.47
N TYR A 269 -6.08 -22.40 -0.26
CA TYR A 269 -6.91 -22.98 0.80
C TYR A 269 -8.11 -22.12 1.19
N PHE A 270 -7.98 -20.80 1.14
CA PHE A 270 -9.01 -19.85 1.59
C PHE A 270 -9.26 -18.72 0.57
N PRO A 271 -9.51 -19.04 -0.73
CA PRO A 271 -9.50 -18.03 -1.79
C PRO A 271 -10.62 -16.98 -1.69
N ASN A 272 -11.71 -17.29 -1.00
CA ASN A 272 -12.89 -16.44 -0.92
C ASN A 272 -13.07 -15.75 0.46
N VAL A 273 -12.19 -16.02 1.44
CA VAL A 273 -12.37 -15.50 2.82
C VAL A 273 -12.25 -13.98 2.92
N LEU A 274 -11.52 -13.36 2.00
CA LEU A 274 -11.34 -11.91 1.94
C LEU A 274 -12.33 -11.21 0.99
N ASN A 275 -13.18 -11.95 0.30
CA ASN A 275 -14.17 -11.43 -0.64
C ASN A 275 -15.58 -11.40 -0.01
N HIS A 276 -16.42 -10.49 -0.49
CA HIS A 276 -17.82 -10.45 -0.08
C HIS A 276 -18.61 -11.52 -0.85
N PRO A 277 -19.44 -12.37 -0.16
CA PRO A 277 -20.17 -13.47 -0.82
C PRO A 277 -21.15 -13.00 -1.88
N ASP A 278 -21.83 -11.87 -1.67
CA ASP A 278 -22.81 -11.33 -2.63
C ASP A 278 -22.15 -10.92 -3.97
N ASN A 279 -20.84 -10.75 -4.02
CA ASN A 279 -20.15 -10.48 -5.28
C ASN A 279 -19.98 -11.73 -6.18
N CYS A 280 -20.39 -12.90 -5.68
CA CYS A 280 -20.52 -14.13 -6.47
C CYS A 280 -21.88 -14.24 -7.19
N LEU A 281 -22.77 -13.27 -7.00
CA LEU A 281 -24.06 -13.16 -7.71
C LEU A 281 -23.93 -12.09 -8.80
N PRO A 282 -24.49 -12.30 -10.00
CA PRO A 282 -24.48 -11.29 -11.06
C PRO A 282 -25.20 -10.03 -10.59
N ALA A 283 -24.76 -8.87 -11.07
CA ALA A 283 -25.34 -7.57 -10.72
C ALA A 283 -26.82 -7.49 -11.14
N ASP A 284 -27.69 -7.20 -10.17
CA ASP A 284 -29.09 -6.87 -10.40
C ASP A 284 -29.38 -5.43 -9.90
N PRO A 285 -29.65 -4.49 -10.82
CA PRO A 285 -30.01 -3.12 -10.44
C PRO A 285 -31.35 -3.00 -9.69
N MET A 286 -32.20 -4.01 -9.75
CA MET A 286 -33.53 -4.01 -9.11
C MET A 286 -33.52 -4.59 -7.70
N GLU A 287 -32.42 -5.28 -7.30
CA GLU A 287 -32.31 -5.92 -6.00
C GLU A 287 -31.08 -5.39 -5.23
N THR A 288 -31.32 -4.50 -4.27
CA THR A 288 -30.23 -3.97 -3.41
C THR A 288 -29.84 -4.98 -2.35
N PRO A 289 -28.57 -5.38 -2.22
CA PRO A 289 -28.11 -6.24 -1.13
C PRO A 289 -28.44 -5.64 0.24
N ALA A 290 -28.78 -6.50 1.20
CA ALA A 290 -29.13 -6.07 2.57
C ALA A 290 -28.00 -5.30 3.26
N HIS A 291 -26.75 -5.55 2.89
CA HIS A 291 -25.58 -4.94 3.50
C HIS A 291 -24.50 -4.62 2.48
N VAL A 292 -24.47 -3.37 2.00
CA VAL A 292 -23.46 -2.88 1.05
C VAL A 292 -22.29 -2.29 1.84
N VAL A 293 -21.16 -3.02 1.87
CA VAL A 293 -19.92 -2.57 2.52
C VAL A 293 -18.76 -2.64 1.53
N PRO A 294 -17.77 -1.75 1.64
CA PRO A 294 -16.56 -1.83 0.82
C PRO A 294 -15.67 -3.00 1.27
N GLU A 295 -14.68 -3.32 0.45
CA GLU A 295 -13.62 -4.27 0.79
C GLU A 295 -12.92 -3.88 2.09
N TRP A 296 -12.42 -4.87 2.85
CA TRP A 296 -11.89 -4.72 4.20
C TRP A 296 -10.82 -3.61 4.32
N TYR A 297 -10.01 -3.41 3.30
CA TYR A 297 -8.95 -2.39 3.30
C TYR A 297 -9.47 -0.96 3.16
N PHE A 298 -10.73 -0.75 2.80
CA PHE A 298 -11.40 0.55 2.78
C PHE A 298 -12.25 0.82 4.04
N LEU A 299 -12.53 -0.20 4.84
CA LEU A 299 -13.41 -0.10 6.00
C LEU A 299 -13.04 0.99 7.00
N PRO A 300 -11.75 1.26 7.34
CA PRO A 300 -11.43 2.35 8.25
C PRO A 300 -11.88 3.71 7.72
N PHE A 301 -11.69 3.98 6.43
CA PHE A 301 -12.15 5.22 5.80
C PHE A 301 -13.67 5.30 5.71
N TYR A 302 -14.32 4.17 5.44
CA TYR A 302 -15.77 4.06 5.43
C TYR A 302 -16.36 4.28 6.83
N ALA A 303 -15.73 3.78 7.88
CA ALA A 303 -16.13 4.06 9.26
C ALA A 303 -16.00 5.55 9.60
N ILE A 304 -14.92 6.21 9.19
CA ILE A 304 -14.73 7.67 9.33
C ILE A 304 -15.87 8.42 8.62
N LEU A 305 -16.20 8.05 7.40
CA LEU A 305 -17.31 8.65 6.64
C LEU A 305 -18.64 8.51 7.40
N ARG A 306 -18.95 7.32 7.90
CA ARG A 306 -20.21 7.00 8.60
C ARG A 306 -20.31 7.62 9.99
N SER A 307 -19.19 7.94 10.64
CA SER A 307 -19.17 8.51 11.98
C SER A 307 -19.72 9.94 12.04
N ILE A 308 -19.79 10.63 10.89
CA ILE A 308 -20.29 12.00 10.80
C ILE A 308 -21.69 12.00 10.21
N PRO A 309 -22.72 12.51 10.95
CA PRO A 309 -24.12 12.46 10.51
C PRO A 309 -24.39 13.24 9.23
N ASN A 310 -23.66 14.33 8.99
CA ASN A 310 -23.81 15.15 7.78
C ASN A 310 -23.09 14.50 6.60
N LYS A 311 -23.77 14.22 5.49
CA LYS A 311 -23.23 13.58 4.28
C LYS A 311 -21.97 14.28 3.75
N ALA A 312 -22.03 15.61 3.60
CA ALA A 312 -20.89 16.39 3.11
C ALA A 312 -19.71 16.35 4.10
N GLY A 313 -19.99 16.50 5.40
CA GLY A 313 -18.98 16.39 6.45
C GLY A 313 -18.31 15.03 6.48
N GLY A 314 -19.05 13.93 6.33
CA GLY A 314 -18.50 12.57 6.26
C GLY A 314 -17.57 12.39 5.07
N ILE A 315 -17.93 12.89 3.89
CA ILE A 315 -17.09 12.80 2.69
C ILE A 315 -15.82 13.64 2.82
N VAL A 316 -15.93 14.86 3.38
CA VAL A 316 -14.77 15.71 3.67
C VAL A 316 -13.84 15.04 4.70
N ALA A 317 -14.39 14.40 5.73
CA ALA A 317 -13.59 13.67 6.70
C ALA A 317 -12.89 12.45 6.08
N MET A 318 -13.59 11.68 5.25
CA MET A 318 -12.98 10.53 4.55
C MET A 318 -11.82 10.97 3.65
N GLY A 319 -12.01 12.01 2.82
CA GLY A 319 -10.95 12.58 2.00
C GLY A 319 -9.84 13.22 2.85
N GLY A 320 -10.23 13.92 3.92
CA GLY A 320 -9.31 14.52 4.89
C GLY A 320 -8.44 13.50 5.61
N ALA A 321 -8.95 12.29 5.87
CA ALA A 321 -8.19 11.22 6.49
C ALA A 321 -7.00 10.75 5.62
N ILE A 322 -7.11 10.85 4.31
CA ILE A 322 -6.00 10.59 3.40
C ILE A 322 -5.12 11.84 3.27
N ALA A 323 -5.74 13.01 3.07
CA ALA A 323 -5.03 14.27 2.85
C ALA A 323 -4.15 14.67 4.05
N VAL A 324 -4.58 14.36 5.28
CA VAL A 324 -3.81 14.68 6.51
C VAL A 324 -2.44 14.01 6.53
N LEU A 325 -2.28 12.87 5.84
CA LEU A 325 -0.98 12.20 5.73
C LEU A 325 0.07 13.06 5.01
N LEU A 326 -0.36 13.93 4.08
CA LEU A 326 0.54 14.87 3.40
C LEU A 326 1.05 15.98 4.33
N LEU A 327 0.35 16.28 5.42
CA LEU A 327 0.74 17.32 6.37
C LEU A 327 1.82 16.83 7.35
N ILE A 328 1.96 15.53 7.55
CA ILE A 328 2.84 14.95 8.59
C ILE A 328 4.28 15.47 8.52
N PRO A 329 4.96 15.47 7.36
CA PRO A 329 6.34 15.95 7.28
C PRO A 329 6.50 17.41 7.71
N PHE A 330 5.48 18.22 7.43
CA PHE A 330 5.51 19.67 7.67
C PHE A 330 5.04 20.06 9.07
N ASN A 331 4.30 19.17 9.73
CA ASN A 331 3.74 19.39 11.07
C ASN A 331 4.64 18.80 12.19
N ASN A 332 5.67 18.07 11.85
CA ASN A 332 6.56 17.44 12.81
C ASN A 332 7.49 18.45 13.50
N THR A 333 7.55 18.39 14.82
CA THR A 333 8.41 19.25 15.66
C THR A 333 9.48 18.47 16.43
N SER A 334 9.48 17.14 16.34
CA SER A 334 10.47 16.30 17.01
C SER A 334 11.76 16.20 16.20
N ASN A 335 12.91 16.19 16.90
CA ASN A 335 14.21 15.88 16.32
C ASN A 335 14.54 14.38 16.40
N ILE A 336 13.76 13.60 17.16
CA ILE A 336 13.97 12.16 17.34
C ILE A 336 13.05 11.40 16.40
N ARG A 337 13.63 10.60 15.50
CA ARG A 337 12.88 9.84 14.50
C ARG A 337 12.18 8.61 15.08
N ASN A 338 12.93 7.76 15.77
CA ASN A 338 12.41 6.48 16.25
C ASN A 338 11.52 6.66 17.49
N THR A 339 10.27 6.21 17.37
CA THR A 339 9.26 6.22 18.43
C THR A 339 9.68 5.41 19.67
N THR A 340 10.60 4.46 19.54
CA THR A 340 11.14 3.70 20.69
C THR A 340 11.75 4.65 21.74
N TYR A 341 12.34 5.75 21.32
CA TYR A 341 12.97 6.75 22.20
C TYR A 341 12.04 7.91 22.56
N ARG A 342 10.75 7.80 22.22
CA ARG A 342 9.71 8.81 22.41
C ARG A 342 8.56 8.22 23.23
N PRO A 343 8.66 8.14 24.56
CA PRO A 343 7.76 7.36 25.40
C PRO A 343 6.29 7.84 25.31
N ILE A 344 6.05 9.15 25.25
CA ILE A 344 4.69 9.72 25.14
C ILE A 344 4.15 9.46 23.74
N PHE A 345 4.92 9.76 22.71
CA PHE A 345 4.52 9.54 21.33
C PHE A 345 4.27 8.04 21.03
N LYS A 346 5.04 7.16 21.67
CA LYS A 346 4.87 5.70 21.55
C LYS A 346 3.48 5.25 22.00
N VAL A 347 2.99 5.77 23.12
CA VAL A 347 1.62 5.49 23.57
C VAL A 347 0.60 6.02 22.57
N CYS A 348 0.75 7.28 22.13
CA CYS A 348 -0.14 7.87 21.14
C CYS A 348 -0.17 7.07 19.83
N TYR A 349 0.98 6.58 19.37
CA TYR A 349 1.06 5.74 18.17
C TYR A 349 0.30 4.41 18.31
N TRP A 350 0.45 3.72 19.44
CA TRP A 350 -0.25 2.44 19.65
C TRP A 350 -1.76 2.63 19.80
N VAL A 351 -2.20 3.74 20.40
CA VAL A 351 -3.62 4.10 20.44
C VAL A 351 -4.14 4.41 19.03
N LEU A 352 -3.34 5.06 18.16
CA LEU A 352 -3.72 5.25 16.76
C LEU A 352 -3.91 3.92 16.03
N LEU A 353 -2.95 3.00 16.17
CA LEU A 353 -3.05 1.68 15.53
C LEU A 353 -4.27 0.90 16.03
N ALA A 354 -4.52 0.91 17.35
CA ALA A 354 -5.71 0.29 17.92
C ALA A 354 -7.00 0.94 17.37
N SER A 355 -7.06 2.28 17.33
CA SER A 355 -8.20 3.01 16.77
C SER A 355 -8.43 2.69 15.30
N TRP A 356 -7.36 2.51 14.51
CA TRP A 356 -7.44 2.12 13.11
C TRP A 356 -8.05 0.71 12.93
N VAL A 357 -7.63 -0.25 13.76
CA VAL A 357 -8.22 -1.61 13.76
C VAL A 357 -9.68 -1.58 14.19
N VAL A 358 -10.02 -0.78 15.23
CA VAL A 358 -11.41 -0.60 15.66
C VAL A 358 -12.25 0.03 14.54
N LEU A 359 -11.76 1.05 13.84
CA LEU A 359 -12.44 1.64 12.69
C LEU A 359 -12.67 0.62 11.57
N ALA A 360 -11.70 -0.27 11.29
CA ALA A 360 -11.87 -1.34 10.31
C ALA A 360 -13.02 -2.28 10.71
N TRP A 361 -13.09 -2.68 11.96
CA TRP A 361 -14.18 -3.50 12.47
C TRP A 361 -15.53 -2.76 12.42
N LEU A 362 -15.58 -1.51 12.88
CA LEU A 362 -16.78 -0.68 12.86
C LEU A 362 -17.33 -0.45 11.44
N GLY A 363 -16.45 -0.44 10.42
CA GLY A 363 -16.86 -0.32 9.03
C GLY A 363 -17.81 -1.44 8.57
N GLN A 364 -17.75 -2.62 9.18
CA GLN A 364 -18.65 -3.76 8.93
C GLN A 364 -19.87 -3.79 9.83
N CYS A 365 -19.85 -3.08 10.99
CA CYS A 365 -20.96 -3.11 11.93
C CYS A 365 -22.19 -2.34 11.39
N PRO A 366 -23.41 -2.66 11.86
CA PRO A 366 -24.60 -1.86 11.55
C PRO A 366 -24.49 -0.42 12.09
N VAL A 367 -25.30 0.49 11.55
CA VAL A 367 -25.31 1.90 11.99
C VAL A 367 -26.23 2.01 13.21
N GLU A 368 -25.75 1.61 14.37
CA GLU A 368 -26.42 1.73 15.65
C GLU A 368 -25.67 2.73 16.55
N ASP A 369 -26.37 3.30 17.53
CA ASP A 369 -25.88 4.41 18.36
C ASP A 369 -24.51 4.13 18.99
N ILE A 370 -24.30 2.92 19.54
CA ILE A 370 -23.05 2.56 20.20
C ILE A 370 -21.88 2.48 19.21
N PHE A 371 -22.09 1.90 18.02
CA PHE A 371 -21.07 1.78 16.99
C PHE A 371 -20.75 3.14 16.36
N ALA A 372 -21.78 3.99 16.18
CA ALA A 372 -21.60 5.35 15.70
C ALA A 372 -20.80 6.18 16.70
N PHE A 373 -21.10 6.11 17.99
CA PHE A 373 -20.38 6.83 19.04
C PHE A 373 -18.90 6.40 19.13
N VAL A 374 -18.62 5.11 19.16
CA VAL A 374 -17.21 4.61 19.15
C VAL A 374 -16.50 5.03 17.88
N GLY A 375 -17.17 5.02 16.72
CA GLY A 375 -16.65 5.51 15.45
C GLY A 375 -16.27 6.99 15.51
N GLN A 376 -17.10 7.83 16.13
CA GLN A 376 -16.81 9.26 16.34
C GLN A 376 -15.56 9.46 17.21
N LEU A 377 -15.43 8.73 18.31
CA LEU A 377 -14.26 8.82 19.19
C LEU A 377 -12.97 8.42 18.47
N CYS A 378 -12.99 7.30 17.74
CA CYS A 378 -11.84 6.84 16.96
C CYS A 378 -11.49 7.82 15.81
N THR A 379 -12.49 8.38 15.13
CA THR A 379 -12.32 9.39 14.10
C THR A 379 -11.73 10.68 14.65
N LEU A 380 -12.24 11.16 15.78
CA LEU A 380 -11.69 12.33 16.47
C LEU A 380 -10.22 12.09 16.84
N TYR A 381 -9.93 10.91 17.45
CA TYR A 381 -8.56 10.58 17.81
C TYR A 381 -7.63 10.52 16.60
N TYR A 382 -8.09 9.96 15.49
CA TYR A 382 -7.33 9.90 14.24
C TYR A 382 -6.86 11.30 13.80
N PHE A 383 -7.77 12.27 13.72
CA PHE A 383 -7.41 13.64 13.33
C PHE A 383 -6.59 14.36 14.40
N VAL A 384 -6.93 14.20 15.67
CA VAL A 384 -6.15 14.76 16.79
C VAL A 384 -4.71 14.23 16.77
N PHE A 385 -4.51 12.96 16.46
CA PHE A 385 -3.16 12.39 16.36
C PHE A 385 -2.31 13.12 15.32
N PHE A 386 -2.80 13.27 14.10
CA PHE A 386 -2.02 13.87 13.02
C PHE A 386 -1.89 15.39 13.11
N ILE A 387 -2.92 16.08 13.58
CA ILE A 387 -2.95 17.55 13.57
C ILE A 387 -2.40 18.13 14.89
N VAL A 388 -2.62 17.47 16.01
CA VAL A 388 -2.31 17.99 17.34
C VAL A 388 -1.19 17.21 18.03
N LEU A 389 -1.32 15.89 18.15
CA LEU A 389 -0.37 15.10 18.95
C LEU A 389 1.03 15.07 18.33
N ILE A 390 1.16 14.97 17.01
CA ILE A 390 2.46 15.00 16.35
C ILE A 390 3.25 16.27 16.73
N PRO A 391 2.73 17.51 16.52
CA PRO A 391 3.48 18.71 16.85
C PRO A 391 3.61 18.97 18.35
N VAL A 392 2.55 18.76 19.14
CA VAL A 392 2.57 19.08 20.58
C VAL A 392 3.49 18.12 21.35
N VAL A 393 3.32 16.81 21.13
CA VAL A 393 4.15 15.80 21.81
C VAL A 393 5.60 15.89 21.31
N GLY A 394 5.81 16.15 20.01
CA GLY A 394 7.14 16.33 19.46
C GLY A 394 7.90 17.47 20.14
N LYS A 395 7.25 18.61 20.35
CA LYS A 395 7.83 19.77 21.05
C LYS A 395 8.06 19.47 22.53
N LEU A 396 7.09 18.86 23.20
CA LEU A 396 7.16 18.49 24.61
C LEU A 396 8.36 17.56 24.88
N GLU A 397 8.48 16.47 24.14
CA GLU A 397 9.58 15.52 24.30
C GLU A 397 10.95 16.16 24.01
N SER A 398 11.03 17.04 23.01
CA SER A 398 12.26 17.77 22.69
C SER A 398 12.70 18.69 23.84
N VAL A 399 11.75 19.37 24.50
CA VAL A 399 12.02 20.20 25.67
C VAL A 399 12.49 19.34 26.86
N LEU A 400 11.81 18.24 27.16
CA LEU A 400 12.17 17.34 28.27
C LEU A 400 13.58 16.77 28.14
N ILE A 401 14.00 16.42 26.94
CA ILE A 401 15.35 15.92 26.67
C ILE A 401 16.38 17.02 26.88
N HIS A 402 16.11 18.24 26.39
CA HIS A 402 17.01 19.37 26.58
C HIS A 402 17.26 19.68 28.07
N TYR A 403 16.23 19.55 28.92
CA TYR A 403 16.41 19.70 30.37
C TYR A 403 17.26 18.59 30.98
N LYS A 404 17.09 17.33 30.57
CA LYS A 404 17.88 16.19 31.10
C LYS A 404 19.37 16.26 30.70
N THR A 405 19.72 16.87 29.60
CA THR A 405 21.11 16.97 29.14
C THR A 405 21.85 18.15 29.79
N LYS A 406 21.16 19.01 30.54
CA LYS A 406 21.75 20.14 31.28
C LYS A 406 22.00 19.87 32.77
N ILE A 407 21.49 18.74 33.28
CA ILE A 407 21.74 18.20 34.62
C ILE A 407 22.81 17.11 34.53
#